data_6044146c448d34a9cca9dc7e3a05e7a7
#
_entry.id   6044146c448d34a9cca9dc7e3a05e7a7
#
_cell.length_a   1.000
_cell.length_b   1.000
_cell.length_c   1.000
_cell.angle_alpha   90.00
_cell.angle_beta   90.00
_cell.angle_gamma   90.00
#
_symmetry.space_group_name_H-M   'P 1'
#
loop_
_entity.id
_entity.type
_entity.pdbx_description
1 polymer ?
#
loop_
_entity_poly.entity_id
_entity_poly.type
_entity_poly.pdbx_seq_one_letter_code
_entity_poly.pdbx_strand_id
1 'polypeptide(L)'
;MVFWSVLYLLWVAWLGNWWWALGLIVIFDHHITRKVKWLFWKKDYKPGEKHNVWLDWLDAIIFATVVVTFINIFFFQAFKIPSSSMESSLYTGDHLFVSKLAYGPKVPQTPLTVPFTHNVIFGKESYSTLIQNDYRRLKGFGRVKRGDYVVFNFPNGDTVLSRFPAEDYYAWVRNAGRDYTVANGGPLKVRPMDKEDHYVKRCVAVAGDTLSVRDGLVWIDGVQQEVYPGVQLTYTVVTNGQRLNSRILDKLGLNTSELAYDGNLPGYPAMPLTASMLGEVKGISSVVSVEPNLDVYPPDFPDSYLSIFPFTENSSWTRDNFGPLWIPAKGVTVELTKENLPLYERLITSYEGHELVVKEDGRIVIDGKETSSYTFGQDYYFMMGDNRHNSLDSRYWGFVPEDHVVGKPSIIWLSTDASKKFPKNIRWRRFFKIVCN
;
A
#
# COMPACT_ATOMS: atom_id res chain seq x y z
N MET A 1 -38.91 -11.14 -7.52
CA MET A 1 -38.31 -11.08 -8.85
C MET A 1 -37.91 -9.65 -9.25
N VAL A 2 -38.87 -8.71 -9.44
CA VAL A 2 -38.56 -7.34 -9.93
C VAL A 2 -37.47 -6.65 -9.14
N PHE A 3 -37.52 -6.65 -7.82
CA PHE A 3 -36.49 -6.06 -6.94
C PHE A 3 -35.11 -6.62 -7.25
N TRP A 4 -34.94 -7.93 -7.30
CA TRP A 4 -33.65 -8.59 -7.58
C TRP A 4 -33.15 -8.31 -9.00
N SER A 5 -34.06 -8.27 -9.98
CA SER A 5 -33.70 -7.93 -11.36
C SER A 5 -33.24 -6.48 -11.49
N VAL A 6 -33.90 -5.53 -10.82
CA VAL A 6 -33.49 -4.12 -10.83
C VAL A 6 -32.13 -3.96 -10.14
N LEU A 7 -31.95 -4.56 -8.96
CA LEU A 7 -30.65 -4.50 -8.24
C LEU A 7 -29.52 -5.10 -9.09
N TYR A 8 -29.78 -6.22 -9.74
CA TYR A 8 -28.81 -6.86 -10.63
C TYR A 8 -28.48 -6.01 -11.85
N LEU A 9 -29.47 -5.39 -12.47
CA LEU A 9 -29.27 -4.49 -13.62
C LEU A 9 -28.48 -3.23 -13.21
N LEU A 10 -28.74 -2.66 -12.04
CA LEU A 10 -27.97 -1.54 -11.52
C LEU A 10 -26.50 -1.94 -11.31
N TRP A 11 -26.26 -3.15 -10.79
CA TRP A 11 -24.89 -3.68 -10.66
C TRP A 11 -24.23 -3.91 -12.03
N VAL A 12 -24.94 -4.48 -13.01
CA VAL A 12 -24.45 -4.68 -14.38
C VAL A 12 -24.12 -3.35 -15.05
N ALA A 13 -24.97 -2.34 -14.90
CA ALA A 13 -24.73 -0.99 -15.42
C ALA A 13 -23.50 -0.35 -14.77
N TRP A 14 -23.34 -0.48 -13.44
CA TRP A 14 -22.16 -0.01 -12.74
C TRP A 14 -20.89 -0.75 -13.17
N LEU A 15 -20.97 -2.08 -13.36
CA LEU A 15 -19.90 -2.92 -13.90
C LEU A 15 -19.56 -2.52 -15.35
N GLY A 16 -20.55 -1.99 -16.14
CA GLY A 16 -20.40 -1.53 -17.51
C GLY A 16 -20.07 -2.66 -18.50
N ASN A 17 -20.33 -3.91 -18.17
CA ASN A 17 -20.20 -5.06 -19.05
C ASN A 17 -21.55 -5.77 -19.18
N TRP A 18 -22.22 -5.52 -20.30
CA TRP A 18 -23.59 -6.00 -20.56
C TRP A 18 -23.70 -7.50 -20.78
N TRP A 19 -22.60 -8.22 -21.00
CA TRP A 19 -22.63 -9.69 -21.05
C TRP A 19 -23.15 -10.30 -19.74
N TRP A 20 -22.91 -9.63 -18.61
CA TRP A 20 -23.45 -10.05 -17.32
C TRP A 20 -24.98 -9.95 -17.25
N ALA A 21 -25.64 -9.20 -18.14
CA ALA A 21 -27.10 -9.14 -18.18
C ALA A 21 -27.74 -10.53 -18.47
N LEU A 22 -26.98 -11.45 -19.08
CA LEU A 22 -27.41 -12.85 -19.24
C LEU A 22 -27.74 -13.54 -17.90
N GLY A 23 -27.19 -13.07 -16.78
CA GLY A 23 -27.54 -13.54 -15.44
C GLY A 23 -29.01 -13.29 -15.07
N LEU A 24 -29.71 -12.37 -15.74
CA LEU A 24 -31.15 -12.19 -15.55
C LEU A 24 -31.92 -13.46 -15.92
N ILE A 25 -31.42 -14.29 -16.85
CA ILE A 25 -32.02 -15.58 -17.22
C ILE A 25 -32.10 -16.48 -15.98
N VAL A 26 -31.03 -16.48 -15.15
CA VAL A 26 -30.99 -17.26 -13.89
C VAL A 26 -32.04 -16.74 -12.90
N ILE A 27 -32.13 -15.41 -12.74
CA ILE A 27 -33.12 -14.77 -11.86
C ILE A 27 -34.54 -15.07 -12.35
N PHE A 28 -34.77 -14.99 -13.65
CA PHE A 28 -36.07 -15.27 -14.26
C PHE A 28 -36.45 -16.73 -14.08
N ASP A 29 -35.53 -17.66 -14.42
CA ASP A 29 -35.80 -19.09 -14.26
C ASP A 29 -36.04 -19.46 -12.78
N HIS A 30 -35.22 -18.97 -11.88
CA HIS A 30 -35.37 -19.27 -10.43
C HIS A 30 -36.74 -18.83 -9.85
N HIS A 31 -37.28 -17.69 -10.33
CA HIS A 31 -38.51 -17.13 -9.76
C HIS A 31 -39.78 -17.51 -10.53
N ILE A 32 -39.67 -17.73 -11.85
CA ILE A 32 -40.83 -17.94 -12.73
C ILE A 32 -40.89 -19.36 -13.31
N THR A 33 -39.89 -19.71 -14.15
CA THR A 33 -39.97 -20.97 -14.90
C THR A 33 -39.57 -22.19 -14.09
N ARG A 34 -38.62 -22.04 -13.16
CA ARG A 34 -38.10 -23.10 -12.25
C ARG A 34 -37.71 -24.38 -12.98
N LYS A 35 -37.28 -24.27 -14.26
CA LYS A 35 -36.91 -25.41 -15.09
C LYS A 35 -35.54 -25.97 -14.78
N VAL A 36 -34.61 -25.12 -14.27
CA VAL A 36 -33.23 -25.49 -14.00
C VAL A 36 -33.01 -25.51 -12.51
N LYS A 37 -32.47 -26.61 -11.98
CA LYS A 37 -31.95 -26.67 -10.59
C LYS A 37 -30.59 -26.01 -10.53
N TRP A 38 -30.53 -24.68 -10.39
CA TRP A 38 -29.28 -23.90 -10.31
C TRP A 38 -28.40 -24.31 -9.13
N LEU A 39 -29.02 -24.73 -8.02
CA LEU A 39 -28.34 -25.23 -6.84
C LEU A 39 -28.40 -26.78 -6.83
N PHE A 40 -27.77 -27.39 -7.87
CA PHE A 40 -27.81 -28.85 -8.07
C PHE A 40 -27.22 -29.67 -6.92
N TRP A 41 -26.37 -29.06 -6.10
CA TRP A 41 -25.83 -29.68 -4.89
C TRP A 41 -26.78 -29.60 -3.70
N LYS A 42 -27.81 -28.76 -3.72
CA LYS A 42 -28.77 -28.58 -2.64
C LYS A 42 -29.87 -29.62 -2.76
N LYS A 43 -30.01 -30.43 -1.68
CA LYS A 43 -31.09 -31.41 -1.61
C LYS A 43 -32.35 -30.76 -1.04
N ASP A 44 -33.47 -30.93 -1.74
CA ASP A 44 -34.78 -30.53 -1.24
C ASP A 44 -35.30 -31.67 -0.30
N TYR A 45 -35.32 -31.42 1.01
CA TYR A 45 -35.81 -32.36 1.99
C TYR A 45 -37.35 -32.31 2.09
N LYS A 46 -37.97 -33.49 2.14
CA LYS A 46 -39.42 -33.57 2.41
C LYS A 46 -39.70 -33.35 3.88
N PRO A 47 -40.89 -32.87 4.27
CA PRO A 47 -41.31 -32.79 5.67
C PRO A 47 -41.14 -34.15 6.38
N GLY A 48 -40.34 -34.17 7.48
CA GLY A 48 -39.99 -35.38 8.23
C GLY A 48 -38.77 -36.18 7.77
N GLU A 49 -38.14 -35.78 6.64
CA GLU A 49 -36.87 -36.40 6.21
C GLU A 49 -35.71 -35.86 7.07
N LYS A 50 -34.80 -36.73 7.50
CA LYS A 50 -33.60 -36.31 8.26
C LYS A 50 -32.66 -35.51 7.36
N HIS A 51 -32.29 -34.33 7.83
CA HIS A 51 -31.29 -33.47 7.17
C HIS A 51 -29.92 -34.15 7.21
N ASN A 52 -29.22 -34.10 6.07
CA ASN A 52 -27.81 -34.48 6.03
C ASN A 52 -26.97 -33.24 6.40
N VAL A 53 -26.49 -33.21 7.63
CA VAL A 53 -25.71 -32.10 8.20
C VAL A 53 -24.51 -31.74 7.34
N TRP A 54 -23.84 -32.69 6.70
CA TRP A 54 -22.70 -32.46 5.85
C TRP A 54 -23.07 -31.69 4.57
N LEU A 55 -24.21 -31.99 3.96
CA LEU A 55 -24.70 -31.27 2.79
C LEU A 55 -25.15 -29.84 3.15
N ASP A 56 -25.75 -29.66 4.30
CA ASP A 56 -26.14 -28.34 4.79
C ASP A 56 -24.92 -27.48 5.10
N TRP A 57 -23.86 -28.06 5.69
CA TRP A 57 -22.58 -27.38 5.86
C TRP A 57 -21.92 -27.03 4.53
N LEU A 58 -21.93 -27.92 3.55
CA LEU A 58 -21.37 -27.69 2.23
C LEU A 58 -22.08 -26.51 1.52
N ASP A 59 -23.43 -26.50 1.56
CA ASP A 59 -24.22 -25.39 1.00
C ASP A 59 -23.87 -24.05 1.68
N ALA A 60 -23.79 -24.03 3.01
CA ALA A 60 -23.41 -22.85 3.77
C ALA A 60 -21.98 -22.34 3.41
N ILE A 61 -21.01 -23.25 3.26
CA ILE A 61 -19.63 -22.92 2.90
C ILE A 61 -19.58 -22.35 1.48
N ILE A 62 -20.26 -22.98 0.50
CA ILE A 62 -20.29 -22.49 -0.88
C ILE A 62 -20.92 -21.10 -0.92
N PHE A 63 -22.08 -20.92 -0.28
CA PHE A 63 -22.75 -19.63 -0.21
C PHE A 63 -21.86 -18.55 0.42
N ALA A 64 -21.29 -18.85 1.61
CA ALA A 64 -20.39 -17.92 2.28
C ALA A 64 -19.18 -17.54 1.41
N THR A 65 -18.57 -18.53 0.74
CA THR A 65 -17.42 -18.31 -0.14
C THR A 65 -17.77 -17.35 -1.27
N VAL A 66 -18.89 -17.58 -1.95
CA VAL A 66 -19.33 -16.71 -3.05
C VAL A 66 -19.62 -15.29 -2.56
N VAL A 67 -20.42 -15.16 -1.49
CA VAL A 67 -20.82 -13.85 -0.96
C VAL A 67 -19.62 -13.07 -0.44
N VAL A 68 -18.75 -13.70 0.37
CA VAL A 68 -17.57 -13.01 0.94
C VAL A 68 -16.57 -12.65 -0.16
N THR A 69 -16.37 -13.51 -1.17
CA THR A 69 -15.52 -13.19 -2.31
C THR A 69 -16.07 -11.98 -3.08
N PHE A 70 -17.37 -11.94 -3.33
CA PHE A 70 -18.02 -10.80 -3.96
C PHE A 70 -17.84 -9.50 -3.15
N ILE A 71 -18.06 -9.57 -1.82
CA ILE A 71 -17.84 -8.42 -0.93
C ILE A 71 -16.37 -7.98 -0.96
N ASN A 72 -15.42 -8.91 -0.90
CA ASN A 72 -13.98 -8.61 -0.92
C ASN A 72 -13.53 -7.98 -2.24
N ILE A 73 -14.13 -8.36 -3.37
CA ILE A 73 -13.79 -7.79 -4.67
C ILE A 73 -14.32 -6.35 -4.78
N PHE A 74 -15.58 -6.11 -4.43
CA PHE A 74 -16.27 -4.88 -4.81
C PHE A 74 -16.47 -3.88 -3.67
N PHE A 75 -16.46 -4.30 -2.40
CA PHE A 75 -16.87 -3.45 -1.29
C PHE A 75 -15.75 -3.23 -0.26
N PHE A 76 -15.46 -4.25 0.53
CA PHE A 76 -14.53 -4.17 1.66
C PHE A 76 -13.62 -5.38 1.71
N GLN A 77 -12.38 -5.14 2.04
CA GLN A 77 -11.42 -6.21 2.29
C GLN A 77 -10.76 -6.02 3.65
N ALA A 78 -10.57 -7.12 4.38
CA ALA A 78 -9.89 -7.10 5.66
C ALA A 78 -8.37 -7.19 5.46
N PHE A 79 -7.63 -6.33 6.18
CA PHE A 79 -6.16 -6.31 6.20
C PHE A 79 -5.66 -6.25 7.63
N LYS A 80 -4.46 -6.75 7.86
CA LYS A 80 -3.73 -6.62 9.12
C LYS A 80 -2.48 -5.78 8.89
N ILE A 81 -2.20 -4.84 9.80
CA ILE A 81 -0.98 -4.04 9.77
C ILE A 81 0.17 -4.85 10.36
N PRO A 82 1.19 -5.22 9.55
CA PRO A 82 2.29 -6.05 10.01
C PRO A 82 3.50 -5.26 10.55
N SER A 83 3.64 -4.00 10.17
CA SER A 83 4.83 -3.18 10.42
C SER A 83 4.52 -1.86 11.12
N SER A 84 5.54 -1.25 11.71
CA SER A 84 5.46 0.02 12.46
C SER A 84 5.58 1.28 11.57
N SER A 85 5.59 1.15 10.24
CA SER A 85 5.79 2.30 9.34
C SER A 85 4.68 3.36 9.40
N MET A 86 3.53 3.01 9.95
CA MET A 86 2.38 3.91 10.19
C MET A 86 2.09 4.07 11.68
N GLU A 87 3.03 3.74 12.55
CA GLU A 87 2.87 3.76 14.01
C GLU A 87 2.37 5.15 14.47
N SER A 88 1.70 5.22 15.60
CA SER A 88 0.90 6.34 16.11
C SER A 88 -0.39 6.64 15.33
N SER A 89 -0.45 6.39 14.04
CA SER A 89 -1.68 6.48 13.24
C SER A 89 -2.38 5.14 13.13
N LEU A 90 -1.71 4.16 12.54
CA LEU A 90 -2.14 2.76 12.44
C LEU A 90 -1.09 1.88 13.10
N TYR A 91 -1.48 1.16 14.15
CA TYR A 91 -0.54 0.38 14.97
C TYR A 91 -0.31 -1.00 14.38
N THR A 92 0.91 -1.48 14.55
CA THR A 92 1.20 -2.91 14.30
C THR A 92 0.21 -3.79 15.07
N GLY A 93 -0.45 -4.71 14.34
CA GLY A 93 -1.51 -5.55 14.89
C GLY A 93 -2.93 -4.97 14.80
N ASP A 94 -3.12 -3.79 14.17
CA ASP A 94 -4.45 -3.32 13.78
C ASP A 94 -5.00 -4.17 12.64
N HIS A 95 -6.25 -4.59 12.76
CA HIS A 95 -7.02 -5.25 11.72
C HIS A 95 -8.02 -4.25 11.15
N LEU A 96 -7.90 -3.96 9.86
CA LEU A 96 -8.63 -2.91 9.16
C LEU A 96 -9.66 -3.48 8.20
N PHE A 97 -10.81 -2.82 8.09
CA PHE A 97 -11.62 -2.89 6.89
C PHE A 97 -11.25 -1.75 5.95
N VAL A 98 -10.88 -2.12 4.74
CA VAL A 98 -10.50 -1.19 3.67
C VAL A 98 -11.64 -1.10 2.66
N SER A 99 -12.18 0.09 2.50
CA SER A 99 -13.23 0.38 1.53
C SER A 99 -12.65 0.52 0.13
N LYS A 100 -13.06 -0.35 -0.78
CA LYS A 100 -12.74 -0.22 -2.21
C LYS A 100 -13.63 0.79 -2.91
N LEU A 101 -14.85 0.98 -2.41
CA LEU A 101 -15.81 1.96 -2.93
C LEU A 101 -15.32 3.40 -2.78
N ALA A 102 -14.43 3.67 -1.83
CA ALA A 102 -13.90 5.02 -1.61
C ALA A 102 -13.29 5.61 -2.89
N TYR A 103 -12.49 4.80 -3.61
CA TYR A 103 -11.81 5.21 -4.84
C TYR A 103 -12.31 4.45 -6.08
N GLY A 104 -13.21 3.48 -5.88
CA GLY A 104 -13.71 2.57 -6.92
C GLY A 104 -12.96 1.24 -6.93
N PRO A 105 -13.69 0.11 -6.88
CA PRO A 105 -13.06 -1.20 -6.91
C PRO A 105 -12.47 -1.50 -8.29
N LYS A 106 -11.37 -2.25 -8.29
CA LYS A 106 -10.75 -2.78 -9.51
C LYS A 106 -11.46 -4.07 -9.93
N VAL A 107 -11.72 -4.23 -11.22
CA VAL A 107 -12.08 -5.54 -11.77
C VAL A 107 -10.86 -6.45 -11.64
N PRO A 108 -10.99 -7.68 -11.10
CA PRO A 108 -9.85 -8.58 -10.94
C PRO A 108 -9.11 -8.81 -12.25
N GLN A 109 -7.82 -8.53 -12.28
CA GLN A 109 -6.97 -8.82 -13.43
C GLN A 109 -6.69 -10.32 -13.54
N THR A 110 -6.57 -11.01 -12.39
CA THR A 110 -6.44 -12.48 -12.32
C THR A 110 -7.68 -13.11 -11.68
N PRO A 111 -8.78 -13.32 -12.45
CA PRO A 111 -10.05 -13.82 -11.92
C PRO A 111 -9.95 -15.25 -11.40
N LEU A 112 -9.02 -16.05 -11.93
CA LEU A 112 -8.78 -17.43 -11.49
C LEU A 112 -7.87 -17.44 -10.25
N THR A 113 -8.42 -17.04 -9.11
CA THR A 113 -7.72 -17.00 -7.82
C THR A 113 -8.48 -17.84 -6.80
N VAL A 114 -7.76 -18.61 -6.00
CA VAL A 114 -8.35 -19.38 -4.88
C VAL A 114 -8.97 -18.39 -3.88
N PRO A 115 -10.26 -18.54 -3.54
CA PRO A 115 -10.92 -17.64 -2.59
C PRO A 115 -10.15 -17.50 -1.27
N PHE A 116 -10.20 -16.32 -0.67
CA PHE A 116 -9.53 -15.97 0.60
C PHE A 116 -8.00 -15.99 0.58
N THR A 117 -7.38 -16.18 -0.57
CA THR A 117 -5.93 -16.08 -0.72
C THR A 117 -5.55 -14.82 -1.51
N HIS A 118 -4.30 -14.38 -1.37
CA HIS A 118 -3.81 -13.25 -2.14
C HIS A 118 -2.89 -13.71 -3.28
N ASN A 119 -1.73 -14.28 -2.95
CA ASN A 119 -0.72 -14.68 -3.94
C ASN A 119 -0.18 -16.10 -3.74
N VAL A 120 -0.11 -16.60 -2.49
CA VAL A 120 0.46 -17.92 -2.18
C VAL A 120 -0.44 -18.71 -1.24
N ILE A 121 -0.57 -20.02 -1.50
CA ILE A 121 -1.20 -21.01 -0.61
C ILE A 121 -0.35 -22.29 -0.57
N PHE A 122 0.00 -22.77 0.61
CA PHE A 122 0.87 -23.96 0.81
C PHE A 122 2.17 -23.91 0.00
N GLY A 123 2.80 -22.71 -0.11
CA GLY A 123 4.04 -22.52 -0.86
C GLY A 123 3.91 -22.50 -2.39
N LYS A 124 2.68 -22.59 -2.92
CA LYS A 124 2.37 -22.49 -4.35
C LYS A 124 1.56 -21.25 -4.65
N GLU A 125 1.59 -20.80 -5.90
CA GLU A 125 0.75 -19.70 -6.37
C GLU A 125 -0.73 -20.07 -6.22
N SER A 126 -1.50 -19.16 -5.65
CA SER A 126 -2.94 -19.35 -5.42
C SER A 126 -3.82 -18.78 -6.53
N TYR A 127 -3.23 -18.42 -7.65
CA TYR A 127 -3.89 -17.86 -8.82
C TYR A 127 -3.34 -18.49 -10.11
N SER A 128 -4.07 -18.29 -11.19
CA SER A 128 -3.63 -18.70 -12.54
C SER A 128 -3.68 -17.50 -13.49
N THR A 129 -2.67 -17.40 -14.33
CA THR A 129 -2.54 -16.37 -15.37
C THR A 129 -3.13 -16.79 -16.73
N LEU A 130 -3.82 -17.96 -16.78
CA LEU A 130 -4.50 -18.42 -18.02
C LEU A 130 -5.56 -17.45 -18.53
N ILE A 131 -6.19 -16.71 -17.62
CA ILE A 131 -7.13 -15.64 -17.95
C ILE A 131 -6.65 -14.40 -17.21
N GLN A 132 -6.30 -13.37 -17.97
CA GLN A 132 -5.96 -12.05 -17.44
C GLN A 132 -6.82 -11.00 -18.10
N ASN A 133 -7.33 -10.08 -17.30
CA ASN A 133 -8.08 -8.91 -17.77
C ASN A 133 -7.18 -7.68 -17.75
N ASP A 134 -7.42 -6.77 -18.69
CA ASP A 134 -6.83 -5.44 -18.64
C ASP A 134 -7.25 -4.69 -17.37
N TYR A 135 -6.40 -3.76 -16.93
CA TYR A 135 -6.75 -2.90 -15.81
C TYR A 135 -8.04 -2.13 -16.07
N ARG A 136 -8.95 -2.21 -15.12
CA ARG A 136 -10.19 -1.45 -15.14
C ARG A 136 -10.68 -1.15 -13.73
N ARG A 137 -10.90 0.12 -13.46
CA ARG A 137 -11.50 0.61 -12.21
C ARG A 137 -12.94 1.02 -12.42
N LEU A 138 -13.82 0.58 -11.54
CA LEU A 138 -15.21 1.02 -11.51
C LEU A 138 -15.32 2.39 -10.82
N LYS A 139 -16.42 3.09 -11.07
CA LYS A 139 -16.66 4.38 -10.42
C LYS A 139 -16.81 4.21 -8.90
N GLY A 140 -16.03 4.97 -8.14
CA GLY A 140 -16.09 5.08 -6.69
C GLY A 140 -16.77 6.37 -6.23
N PHE A 141 -16.73 6.60 -4.89
CA PHE A 141 -17.31 7.80 -4.30
C PHE A 141 -16.40 9.04 -4.39
N GLY A 142 -15.10 8.84 -4.63
CA GLY A 142 -14.14 9.93 -4.70
C GLY A 142 -12.81 9.53 -5.33
N ARG A 143 -11.85 10.41 -5.21
CA ARG A 143 -10.45 10.19 -5.62
C ARG A 143 -9.55 10.27 -4.40
N VAL A 144 -8.33 9.75 -4.53
CA VAL A 144 -7.28 9.90 -3.52
C VAL A 144 -6.99 11.39 -3.30
N LYS A 145 -6.89 11.79 -2.03
CA LYS A 145 -6.60 13.17 -1.62
C LYS A 145 -5.35 13.20 -0.75
N ARG A 146 -4.71 14.37 -0.69
CA ARG A 146 -3.64 14.62 0.29
C ARG A 146 -4.16 14.33 1.71
N GLY A 147 -3.37 13.63 2.50
CA GLY A 147 -3.70 13.19 3.86
C GLY A 147 -4.40 11.85 3.96
N ASP A 148 -4.98 11.31 2.89
CA ASP A 148 -5.64 10.02 2.93
C ASP A 148 -4.67 8.88 3.28
N TYR A 149 -5.10 7.98 4.15
CA TYR A 149 -4.46 6.66 4.23
C TYR A 149 -4.89 5.84 3.02
N VAL A 150 -3.92 5.30 2.29
CA VAL A 150 -4.18 4.55 1.07
C VAL A 150 -3.56 3.17 1.18
N VAL A 151 -4.37 2.14 0.90
CA VAL A 151 -3.87 0.79 0.65
C VAL A 151 -3.64 0.65 -0.84
N PHE A 152 -2.45 0.17 -1.23
CA PHE A 152 -2.05 -0.01 -2.61
C PHE A 152 -1.18 -1.26 -2.77
N ASN A 153 -1.10 -1.78 -3.99
CA ASN A 153 -0.17 -2.84 -4.35
C ASN A 153 1.24 -2.24 -4.46
N PHE A 154 2.25 -2.96 -4.00
CA PHE A 154 3.63 -2.48 -3.96
C PHE A 154 4.12 -2.15 -5.38
N PRO A 155 4.62 -0.92 -5.63
CA PRO A 155 4.97 -0.48 -6.96
C PRO A 155 6.43 -0.84 -7.32
N ASN A 156 6.80 -2.11 -7.18
CA ASN A 156 8.14 -2.59 -7.50
C ASN A 156 8.30 -3.10 -8.95
N GLY A 157 7.31 -2.85 -9.81
CA GLY A 157 7.21 -3.45 -11.13
C GLY A 157 6.65 -4.87 -11.06
N ASP A 158 6.91 -5.68 -12.08
CA ASP A 158 6.37 -7.03 -12.21
C ASP A 158 7.30 -8.13 -11.68
N THR A 159 8.56 -7.79 -11.39
CA THR A 159 9.62 -8.78 -11.08
C THR A 159 9.81 -8.94 -9.58
N VAL A 160 9.64 -10.17 -9.10
CA VAL A 160 9.72 -10.52 -7.68
C VAL A 160 10.83 -11.54 -7.45
N LEU A 161 11.63 -11.32 -6.39
CA LEU A 161 12.61 -12.27 -5.90
C LEU A 161 11.89 -13.41 -5.16
N SER A 162 12.00 -14.65 -5.66
CA SER A 162 11.22 -15.76 -5.08
C SER A 162 11.62 -16.12 -3.64
N ARG A 163 12.86 -15.85 -3.23
CA ARG A 163 13.32 -16.03 -1.85
C ARG A 163 12.98 -14.87 -0.93
N PHE A 164 12.85 -13.65 -1.50
CA PHE A 164 12.61 -12.41 -0.76
C PHE A 164 11.48 -11.60 -1.43
N PRO A 165 10.26 -12.13 -1.46
CA PRO A 165 9.17 -11.55 -2.24
C PRO A 165 8.70 -10.16 -1.75
N ALA A 166 9.04 -9.78 -0.53
CA ALA A 166 8.74 -8.47 0.03
C ALA A 166 9.82 -7.41 -0.25
N GLU A 167 10.93 -7.79 -0.91
CA GLU A 167 12.04 -6.90 -1.22
C GLU A 167 11.98 -6.44 -2.69
N ASP A 168 12.47 -5.22 -2.94
CA ASP A 168 12.49 -4.63 -4.27
C ASP A 168 13.64 -5.21 -5.10
N TYR A 169 13.31 -5.96 -6.17
CA TYR A 169 14.26 -6.50 -7.13
C TYR A 169 15.18 -5.40 -7.71
N TYR A 170 14.63 -4.27 -8.07
CA TYR A 170 15.40 -3.18 -8.67
C TYR A 170 16.38 -2.54 -7.68
N ALA A 171 16.02 -2.49 -6.38
CA ALA A 171 16.96 -2.07 -5.35
C ALA A 171 18.15 -3.02 -5.22
N TRP A 172 17.89 -4.32 -5.26
CA TRP A 172 18.95 -5.32 -5.26
C TRP A 172 19.88 -5.17 -6.47
N VAL A 173 19.31 -5.00 -7.67
CA VAL A 173 20.09 -4.83 -8.90
C VAL A 173 20.95 -3.56 -8.83
N ARG A 174 20.42 -2.45 -8.33
CA ARG A 174 21.18 -1.21 -8.16
C ARG A 174 22.37 -1.38 -7.20
N ASN A 175 22.15 -2.05 -6.09
CA ASN A 175 23.15 -2.14 -5.01
C ASN A 175 24.20 -3.25 -5.24
N ALA A 176 23.83 -4.35 -5.87
CA ALA A 176 24.68 -5.54 -5.96
C ALA A 176 24.89 -6.07 -7.40
N GLY A 177 24.20 -5.47 -8.36
CA GLY A 177 24.21 -5.93 -9.75
C GLY A 177 23.25 -7.09 -10.02
N ARG A 178 22.93 -7.28 -11.30
CA ARG A 178 21.91 -8.27 -11.74
C ARG A 178 22.34 -9.70 -11.45
N ASP A 179 23.59 -10.04 -11.71
CA ASP A 179 24.11 -11.43 -11.56
C ASP A 179 24.07 -11.87 -10.10
N TYR A 180 24.50 -11.00 -9.19
CA TYR A 180 24.38 -11.26 -7.74
C TYR A 180 22.93 -11.42 -7.31
N THR A 181 22.06 -10.54 -7.80
CA THR A 181 20.62 -10.54 -7.46
C THR A 181 19.94 -11.83 -7.90
N VAL A 182 20.20 -12.30 -9.13
CA VAL A 182 19.64 -13.55 -9.64
C VAL A 182 20.19 -14.77 -8.88
N ALA A 183 21.49 -14.78 -8.59
CA ALA A 183 22.13 -15.89 -7.87
C ALA A 183 21.60 -16.04 -6.43
N ASN A 184 21.37 -14.95 -5.72
CA ASN A 184 21.01 -14.94 -4.31
C ASN A 184 19.51 -14.76 -4.06
N GLY A 185 18.80 -14.00 -4.89
CA GLY A 185 17.37 -13.72 -4.78
C GLY A 185 16.46 -14.90 -5.17
N GLY A 186 17.04 -15.95 -5.76
CA GLY A 186 16.33 -17.10 -6.29
C GLY A 186 15.72 -16.84 -7.67
N PRO A 187 14.99 -17.81 -8.24
CA PRO A 187 14.33 -17.64 -9.52
C PRO A 187 13.44 -16.38 -9.55
N LEU A 188 13.60 -15.56 -10.59
CA LEU A 188 12.75 -14.40 -10.78
C LEU A 188 11.35 -14.86 -11.17
N LYS A 189 10.35 -14.19 -10.62
CA LYS A 189 8.95 -14.42 -10.95
C LYS A 189 8.34 -13.12 -11.45
N VAL A 190 7.53 -13.23 -12.49
CA VAL A 190 6.67 -12.14 -12.94
C VAL A 190 5.33 -12.28 -12.20
N ARG A 191 4.93 -11.26 -11.50
CA ARG A 191 3.71 -11.25 -10.72
C ARG A 191 2.75 -10.19 -11.28
N PRO A 192 1.49 -10.53 -11.58
CA PRO A 192 0.49 -9.53 -11.95
C PRO A 192 0.32 -8.48 -10.86
N MET A 193 0.06 -7.23 -11.24
CA MET A 193 -0.04 -6.08 -10.34
C MET A 193 -1.05 -6.31 -9.19
N ASP A 194 -2.21 -6.95 -9.47
CA ASP A 194 -3.22 -7.26 -8.46
C ASP A 194 -2.81 -8.39 -7.49
N LYS A 195 -1.62 -9.00 -7.69
CA LYS A 195 -1.02 -10.02 -6.82
C LYS A 195 0.21 -9.53 -6.07
N GLU A 196 0.65 -8.29 -6.33
CA GLU A 196 1.72 -7.65 -5.55
C GLU A 196 1.30 -7.42 -4.10
N ASP A 197 2.28 -7.40 -3.18
CA ASP A 197 2.02 -7.23 -1.77
C ASP A 197 1.35 -5.89 -1.46
N HIS A 198 0.48 -5.87 -0.45
CA HIS A 198 -0.25 -4.67 -0.08
C HIS A 198 0.52 -3.83 0.93
N TYR A 199 0.63 -2.54 0.64
CA TYR A 199 1.17 -1.53 1.53
C TYR A 199 0.09 -0.54 1.95
N VAL A 200 0.25 0.06 3.12
CA VAL A 200 -0.53 1.21 3.55
C VAL A 200 0.41 2.36 3.89
N LYS A 201 0.14 3.53 3.32
CA LYS A 201 0.87 4.78 3.57
C LYS A 201 -0.09 5.96 3.54
N ARG A 202 0.40 7.14 3.94
CA ARG A 202 -0.31 8.40 3.75
C ARG A 202 0.02 8.98 2.38
N CYS A 203 -1.00 9.37 1.62
CA CYS A 203 -0.82 10.16 0.40
C CYS A 203 -0.42 11.58 0.80
N VAL A 204 0.81 11.97 0.52
CA VAL A 204 1.32 13.32 0.84
C VAL A 204 1.24 14.26 -0.34
N ALA A 205 1.29 13.73 -1.57
CA ALA A 205 1.12 14.52 -2.79
C ALA A 205 0.32 13.74 -3.83
N VAL A 206 -0.48 14.45 -4.62
CA VAL A 206 -1.34 13.92 -5.68
C VAL A 206 -0.86 14.41 -7.04
N ALA A 207 -1.41 13.86 -8.11
CA ALA A 207 -1.11 14.25 -9.48
C ALA A 207 -1.22 15.78 -9.70
N GLY A 208 -0.17 16.38 -10.27
CA GLY A 208 -0.03 17.81 -10.52
C GLY A 208 0.68 18.62 -9.44
N ASP A 209 0.86 18.05 -8.23
CA ASP A 209 1.55 18.70 -7.12
C ASP A 209 3.07 18.77 -7.38
N THR A 210 3.72 19.78 -6.79
CA THR A 210 5.19 19.81 -6.65
C THR A 210 5.57 19.62 -5.19
N LEU A 211 6.10 18.42 -4.89
CA LEU A 211 6.49 18.00 -3.55
C LEU A 211 7.92 18.43 -3.21
N SER A 212 8.13 18.92 -2.00
CA SER A 212 9.44 18.97 -1.36
C SER A 212 9.33 18.48 0.08
N VAL A 213 10.41 17.90 0.59
CA VAL A 213 10.57 17.65 2.04
C VAL A 213 11.75 18.48 2.51
N ARG A 214 11.58 19.23 3.60
CA ARG A 214 12.62 20.07 4.20
C ARG A 214 12.64 19.78 5.69
N ASP A 215 13.76 19.29 6.17
CA ASP A 215 13.93 18.88 7.57
C ASP A 215 12.81 17.92 8.06
N GLY A 216 12.43 16.96 7.20
CA GLY A 216 11.38 15.99 7.46
C GLY A 216 9.95 16.51 7.29
N LEU A 217 9.74 17.81 7.03
CA LEU A 217 8.44 18.44 6.84
C LEU A 217 8.05 18.52 5.36
N VAL A 218 6.79 18.21 5.07
CA VAL A 218 6.26 18.18 3.69
C VAL A 218 5.85 19.59 3.25
N TRP A 219 6.25 19.95 2.04
CA TRP A 219 5.88 21.16 1.34
C TRP A 219 5.25 20.81 -0.01
N ILE A 220 4.15 21.44 -0.34
CA ILE A 220 3.47 21.27 -1.63
C ILE A 220 3.34 22.64 -2.28
N ASP A 221 3.78 22.75 -3.52
CA ASP A 221 3.77 23.99 -4.30
C ASP A 221 4.42 25.18 -3.55
N GLY A 222 5.48 24.88 -2.77
CA GLY A 222 6.19 25.87 -1.97
C GLY A 222 5.52 26.23 -0.63
N VAL A 223 4.40 25.60 -0.29
CA VAL A 223 3.67 25.84 0.98
C VAL A 223 3.83 24.64 1.91
N GLN A 224 4.30 24.90 3.13
CA GLN A 224 4.41 23.87 4.16
C GLN A 224 3.03 23.31 4.51
N GLN A 225 2.92 21.98 4.51
CA GLN A 225 1.69 21.30 4.88
C GLN A 225 1.59 21.15 6.40
N GLU A 226 0.35 21.07 6.89
CA GLU A 226 0.08 20.76 8.30
C GLU A 226 0.62 19.37 8.64
N VAL A 227 1.25 19.26 9.81
CA VAL A 227 1.75 17.97 10.31
C VAL A 227 0.62 17.20 10.97
N TYR A 228 0.26 16.06 10.41
CA TYR A 228 -0.78 15.20 10.98
C TYR A 228 -0.37 14.69 12.37
N PRO A 229 -1.32 14.56 13.32
CA PRO A 229 -1.02 14.22 14.73
C PRO A 229 -0.25 12.91 14.93
N GLY A 230 -0.41 11.95 14.01
CA GLY A 230 0.29 10.65 14.06
C GLY A 230 1.68 10.63 13.42
N VAL A 231 2.10 11.72 12.78
CA VAL A 231 3.42 11.79 12.14
C VAL A 231 4.51 11.83 13.21
N GLN A 232 5.48 10.91 13.08
CA GLN A 232 6.66 10.80 13.95
C GLN A 232 7.92 11.11 13.16
N LEU A 233 8.75 12.00 13.70
CA LEU A 233 10.16 12.16 13.36
C LEU A 233 11.01 11.52 14.45
N THR A 234 12.23 11.13 14.11
CA THR A 234 13.17 10.59 15.09
C THR A 234 14.00 11.71 15.70
N TYR A 235 14.18 11.64 17.01
CA TYR A 235 14.97 12.59 17.80
C TYR A 235 16.05 11.88 18.58
N THR A 236 17.18 12.55 18.76
CA THR A 236 18.18 12.20 19.76
C THR A 236 17.79 12.86 21.07
N VAL A 237 17.55 12.05 22.11
CA VAL A 237 17.13 12.53 23.43
C VAL A 237 18.28 12.29 24.40
N VAL A 238 18.92 13.35 24.88
CA VAL A 238 20.00 13.29 25.88
C VAL A 238 19.39 13.43 27.26
N THR A 239 19.82 12.60 28.19
CA THR A 239 19.39 12.63 29.60
C THR A 239 20.57 12.96 30.55
N ASN A 240 20.25 13.23 31.78
CA ASN A 240 21.26 13.47 32.84
C ASN A 240 21.92 12.17 33.36
N GLY A 241 21.94 11.11 32.56
CA GLY A 241 22.42 9.78 32.94
C GLY A 241 21.33 8.85 33.48
N GLN A 242 20.13 9.34 33.72
CA GLN A 242 18.98 8.52 34.14
C GLN A 242 18.18 8.06 32.94
N ARG A 243 17.86 6.77 32.92
CA ARG A 243 16.91 6.24 31.92
C ARG A 243 15.51 6.77 32.19
N LEU A 244 14.77 7.03 31.14
CA LEU A 244 13.33 7.37 31.23
C LEU A 244 12.59 6.20 31.88
N ASN A 245 11.66 6.51 32.75
CA ASN A 245 10.83 5.50 33.42
C ASN A 245 9.94 4.80 32.37
N SER A 246 9.91 3.46 32.42
CA SER A 246 9.06 2.66 31.51
C SER A 246 7.59 3.06 31.52
N ARG A 247 7.06 3.51 32.67
CA ARG A 247 5.67 4.01 32.76
C ARG A 247 5.44 5.28 31.92
N ILE A 248 6.48 6.14 31.81
CA ILE A 248 6.40 7.36 30.97
C ILE A 248 6.41 6.93 29.51
N LEU A 249 7.31 6.03 29.12
CA LEU A 249 7.38 5.50 27.74
C LEU A 249 6.08 4.79 27.35
N ASP A 250 5.52 3.98 28.25
CA ASP A 250 4.22 3.32 28.04
C ASP A 250 3.05 4.33 27.90
N LYS A 251 3.07 5.40 28.72
CA LYS A 251 2.07 6.48 28.62
C LYS A 251 2.16 7.22 27.27
N LEU A 252 3.38 7.44 26.78
CA LEU A 252 3.62 8.01 25.45
C LEU A 252 3.27 7.03 24.33
N GLY A 253 3.00 5.76 24.62
CA GLY A 253 2.73 4.74 23.63
C GLY A 253 3.96 4.31 22.82
N LEU A 254 5.16 4.59 23.36
CA LEU A 254 6.42 4.19 22.72
C LEU A 254 6.70 2.71 22.98
N ASN A 255 7.11 2.00 21.95
CA ASN A 255 7.53 0.61 22.07
C ASN A 255 8.92 0.54 22.69
N THR A 256 8.98 0.20 23.97
CA THR A 256 10.24 0.15 24.73
C THR A 256 11.24 -0.87 24.20
N SER A 257 10.77 -1.90 23.47
CA SER A 257 11.66 -2.90 22.86
C SER A 257 12.41 -2.39 21.62
N GLU A 258 11.95 -1.27 21.04
CA GLU A 258 12.58 -0.63 19.88
C GLU A 258 13.48 0.54 20.29
N LEU A 259 13.47 0.93 21.56
CA LEU A 259 14.26 2.05 22.09
C LEU A 259 15.57 1.56 22.68
N ALA A 260 16.68 1.82 21.98
CA ALA A 260 18.02 1.61 22.52
C ALA A 260 18.44 2.80 23.42
N TYR A 261 18.90 2.52 24.63
CA TYR A 261 19.54 3.50 25.47
C TYR A 261 21.06 3.37 25.30
N ASP A 262 21.74 4.44 24.93
CA ASP A 262 23.17 4.49 24.82
C ASP A 262 23.76 5.01 26.16
N GLY A 263 24.66 4.22 26.76
CA GLY A 263 25.31 4.60 27.99
C GLY A 263 26.49 5.56 27.79
N ASN A 264 27.10 5.61 26.60
CA ASN A 264 28.20 6.50 26.27
C ASN A 264 27.70 7.92 25.92
N LEU A 265 26.57 7.99 25.23
CA LEU A 265 25.77 9.20 25.08
C LEU A 265 24.55 9.02 25.99
N PRO A 266 24.54 9.50 27.25
CA PRO A 266 23.49 9.15 28.17
C PRO A 266 22.13 9.60 27.64
N GLY A 267 21.42 8.67 26.95
CA GLY A 267 20.18 9.02 26.27
C GLY A 267 19.70 7.97 25.28
N TYR A 268 18.83 8.43 24.41
CA TYR A 268 18.23 7.64 23.34
C TYR A 268 18.63 8.24 21.99
N PRO A 269 19.51 7.60 21.22
CA PRO A 269 20.02 8.15 19.96
C PRO A 269 18.93 8.20 18.86
N ALA A 270 17.88 7.39 19.00
CA ALA A 270 16.80 7.34 18.01
C ALA A 270 15.45 7.09 18.70
N MET A 271 14.73 8.15 19.03
CA MET A 271 13.39 8.09 19.63
C MET A 271 12.35 8.67 18.66
N PRO A 272 11.41 7.85 18.15
CA PRO A 272 10.35 8.36 17.25
C PRO A 272 9.29 9.10 18.09
N LEU A 273 9.10 10.39 17.82
CA LEU A 273 8.18 11.25 18.57
C LEU A 273 7.23 11.98 17.63
N THR A 274 5.95 12.00 17.99
CA THR A 274 4.98 12.96 17.41
C THR A 274 5.20 14.35 18.01
N ALA A 275 4.60 15.37 17.41
CA ALA A 275 4.70 16.74 17.94
C ALA A 275 4.20 16.86 19.41
N SER A 276 3.15 16.12 19.77
CA SER A 276 2.63 16.08 21.14
C SER A 276 3.60 15.39 22.12
N MET A 277 4.14 14.23 21.71
CA MET A 277 5.13 13.49 22.51
C MET A 277 6.41 14.30 22.72
N LEU A 278 6.86 15.04 21.70
CA LEU A 278 8.02 15.90 21.78
C LEU A 278 7.85 16.95 22.90
N GLY A 279 6.67 17.57 23.01
CA GLY A 279 6.37 18.51 24.09
C GLY A 279 6.41 17.85 25.48
N GLU A 280 5.85 16.64 25.62
CA GLU A 280 5.87 15.89 26.88
C GLU A 280 7.30 15.46 27.25
N VAL A 281 8.10 14.96 26.30
CA VAL A 281 9.48 14.52 26.54
C VAL A 281 10.38 15.68 26.96
N LYS A 282 10.26 16.85 26.32
CA LYS A 282 10.99 18.08 26.71
C LYS A 282 10.67 18.55 28.13
N GLY A 283 9.50 18.23 28.66
CA GLY A 283 9.08 18.57 30.02
C GLY A 283 9.60 17.61 31.11
N ILE A 284 10.30 16.52 30.77
CA ILE A 284 10.80 15.56 31.73
C ILE A 284 12.10 16.08 32.35
N SER A 285 12.17 16.15 33.70
CA SER A 285 13.30 16.72 34.43
C SER A 285 14.66 16.02 34.20
N SER A 286 14.65 14.76 33.79
CA SER A 286 15.88 14.03 33.46
C SER A 286 16.35 14.25 32.01
N VAL A 287 15.54 14.90 31.16
CA VAL A 287 15.91 15.22 29.76
C VAL A 287 16.71 16.53 29.75
N VAL A 288 17.88 16.50 29.12
CA VAL A 288 18.77 17.63 28.96
C VAL A 288 18.56 18.33 27.62
N SER A 289 18.51 17.56 26.54
CA SER A 289 18.23 18.10 25.21
C SER A 289 17.45 17.10 24.35
N VAL A 290 16.73 17.62 23.34
CA VAL A 290 16.01 16.84 22.33
C VAL A 290 16.24 17.49 20.98
N GLU A 291 17.04 16.84 20.15
CA GLU A 291 17.43 17.33 18.83
C GLU A 291 16.87 16.44 17.72
N PRO A 292 16.41 16.99 16.58
CA PRO A 292 15.96 16.18 15.47
C PRO A 292 17.13 15.37 14.89
N ASN A 293 16.89 14.10 14.62
CA ASN A 293 17.88 13.22 14.00
C ASN A 293 17.62 13.20 12.50
N LEU A 294 18.15 14.20 11.80
CA LEU A 294 17.98 14.35 10.35
C LEU A 294 19.12 13.67 9.61
N ASP A 295 18.81 13.07 8.48
CA ASP A 295 19.81 12.48 7.59
C ASP A 295 20.67 13.58 6.96
N VAL A 296 21.94 13.55 7.29
CA VAL A 296 22.98 14.34 6.63
C VAL A 296 23.98 13.35 6.02
N TYR A 297 24.01 13.29 4.69
CA TYR A 297 25.03 12.50 4.00
C TYR A 297 26.27 13.34 3.81
N PRO A 298 27.43 12.91 4.33
CA PRO A 298 28.68 13.57 4.05
C PRO A 298 28.97 13.54 2.54
N PRO A 299 29.65 14.54 1.98
CA PRO A 299 30.05 14.55 0.57
C PRO A 299 30.85 13.30 0.14
N ASP A 300 31.49 12.65 1.10
CA ASP A 300 32.32 11.45 0.91
C ASP A 300 31.52 10.13 1.00
N PHE A 301 30.18 10.17 1.04
CA PHE A 301 29.34 8.97 1.02
C PHE A 301 28.88 8.67 -0.42
N PRO A 302 29.73 7.98 -1.23
CA PRO A 302 29.59 7.97 -2.69
C PRO A 302 28.33 7.26 -3.18
N ASP A 303 27.77 6.33 -2.38
CA ASP A 303 26.67 5.47 -2.81
C ASP A 303 25.32 5.81 -2.16
N SER A 304 25.19 6.96 -1.47
CA SER A 304 23.94 7.36 -0.81
C SER A 304 22.78 7.53 -1.79
N TYR A 305 23.07 7.96 -3.02
CA TYR A 305 22.07 8.13 -4.09
C TYR A 305 21.41 6.82 -4.52
N LEU A 306 22.05 5.66 -4.32
CA LEU A 306 21.50 4.35 -4.69
C LEU A 306 20.28 3.96 -3.82
N SER A 307 20.12 4.58 -2.67
CA SER A 307 19.06 4.26 -1.71
C SER A 307 17.84 5.17 -1.84
N ILE A 308 18.00 6.37 -2.40
CA ILE A 308 16.95 7.41 -2.45
C ILE A 308 16.59 7.68 -3.91
N PHE A 309 15.26 7.66 -4.20
CA PHE A 309 14.75 8.05 -5.51
C PHE A 309 15.18 9.51 -5.86
N PRO A 310 15.62 9.82 -7.10
CA PRO A 310 15.57 9.02 -8.34
C PRO A 310 16.84 8.21 -8.64
N PHE A 311 17.72 7.95 -7.67
CA PHE A 311 18.91 7.09 -7.79
C PHE A 311 19.99 7.65 -8.73
N THR A 312 20.16 8.95 -8.78
CA THR A 312 21.14 9.63 -9.64
C THR A 312 22.30 10.20 -8.84
N GLU A 313 23.52 10.04 -9.34
CA GLU A 313 24.76 10.52 -8.69
C GLU A 313 24.75 12.03 -8.38
N ASN A 314 24.00 12.80 -9.17
CA ASN A 314 23.87 14.24 -8.98
C ASN A 314 22.77 14.63 -8.00
N SER A 315 22.06 13.66 -7.40
CA SER A 315 21.00 13.92 -6.42
C SER A 315 21.60 14.11 -5.03
N SER A 316 21.39 15.26 -4.42
CA SER A 316 21.69 15.53 -3.01
C SER A 316 20.51 15.20 -2.09
N TRP A 317 19.48 14.50 -2.60
CA TRP A 317 18.27 14.23 -1.83
C TRP A 317 18.53 13.19 -0.74
N THR A 318 17.96 13.47 0.42
CA THR A 318 17.90 12.53 1.55
C THR A 318 16.44 12.24 1.87
N ARG A 319 16.15 11.35 2.80
CA ARG A 319 14.75 11.13 3.22
C ARG A 319 14.15 12.34 3.96
N ASP A 320 14.98 13.26 4.49
CA ASP A 320 14.56 14.45 5.23
C ASP A 320 14.65 15.75 4.42
N ASN A 321 15.47 15.76 3.36
CA ASN A 321 15.60 16.87 2.43
C ASN A 321 15.50 16.33 1.01
N PHE A 322 14.29 16.45 0.41
CA PHE A 322 13.91 15.77 -0.81
C PHE A 322 13.16 16.72 -1.76
N GLY A 323 13.39 16.60 -3.06
CA GLY A 323 12.71 17.40 -4.06
C GLY A 323 13.44 18.73 -4.40
N PRO A 324 12.80 19.62 -5.18
CA PRO A 324 11.40 19.57 -5.62
C PRO A 324 11.12 18.45 -6.64
N LEU A 325 9.99 17.78 -6.51
CA LEU A 325 9.53 16.69 -7.38
C LEU A 325 8.10 16.96 -7.84
N TRP A 326 7.91 17.12 -9.15
CA TRP A 326 6.57 17.22 -9.72
C TRP A 326 5.93 15.83 -9.84
N ILE A 327 4.67 15.70 -9.43
CA ILE A 327 3.92 14.45 -9.44
C ILE A 327 3.17 14.33 -10.78
N PRO A 328 3.45 13.32 -11.61
CA PRO A 328 2.85 13.18 -12.92
C PRO A 328 1.33 13.04 -12.87
N ALA A 329 0.66 13.69 -13.83
CA ALA A 329 -0.78 13.72 -13.96
C ALA A 329 -1.21 13.18 -15.32
N LYS A 330 -2.30 12.44 -15.36
CA LYS A 330 -2.89 11.89 -16.58
C LYS A 330 -3.14 12.97 -17.62
N GLY A 331 -2.69 12.71 -18.86
CA GLY A 331 -2.87 13.59 -20.00
C GLY A 331 -1.92 14.78 -20.04
N VAL A 332 -1.04 14.93 -19.04
CA VAL A 332 0.00 15.98 -19.06
C VAL A 332 1.22 15.46 -19.79
N THR A 333 1.76 16.30 -20.67
CA THR A 333 2.98 16.03 -21.44
C THR A 333 4.17 16.71 -20.79
N VAL A 334 5.27 15.98 -20.62
CA VAL A 334 6.55 16.50 -20.15
C VAL A 334 7.60 16.38 -21.25
N GLU A 335 8.55 17.31 -21.28
CA GLU A 335 9.75 17.16 -22.07
C GLU A 335 10.68 16.16 -21.38
N LEU A 336 11.23 15.24 -22.16
CA LEU A 336 12.18 14.24 -21.68
C LEU A 336 13.60 14.68 -22.01
N THR A 337 14.45 14.72 -20.99
CA THR A 337 15.89 14.99 -21.10
C THR A 337 16.65 13.88 -20.38
N LYS A 338 17.96 13.80 -20.60
CA LYS A 338 18.81 12.82 -19.87
C LYS A 338 18.77 13.04 -18.35
N GLU A 339 18.63 14.31 -17.93
CA GLU A 339 18.63 14.68 -16.53
C GLU A 339 17.34 14.27 -15.81
N ASN A 340 16.17 14.37 -16.48
CA ASN A 340 14.89 14.05 -15.87
C ASN A 340 14.39 12.65 -16.19
N LEU A 341 15.02 11.94 -17.13
CA LEU A 341 14.62 10.59 -17.51
C LEU A 341 14.60 9.62 -16.33
N PRO A 342 15.56 9.64 -15.38
CA PRO A 342 15.52 8.74 -14.21
C PRO A 342 14.27 8.92 -13.34
N LEU A 343 13.62 10.07 -13.38
CA LEU A 343 12.34 10.31 -12.69
C LEU A 343 11.20 9.53 -13.34
N TYR A 344 11.22 9.35 -14.66
CA TYR A 344 10.07 8.90 -15.45
C TYR A 344 10.25 7.55 -16.14
N GLU A 345 11.48 7.07 -16.28
CA GLU A 345 11.80 5.81 -16.97
C GLU A 345 10.94 4.63 -16.48
N ARG A 346 10.86 4.46 -15.15
CA ARG A 346 10.07 3.39 -14.55
C ARG A 346 8.57 3.56 -14.78
N LEU A 347 8.08 4.80 -14.83
CA LEU A 347 6.68 5.10 -15.12
C LEU A 347 6.33 4.66 -16.53
N ILE A 348 7.18 5.04 -17.48
CA ILE A 348 7.01 4.75 -18.90
C ILE A 348 7.10 3.23 -19.16
N THR A 349 8.14 2.59 -18.62
CA THR A 349 8.44 1.19 -18.93
C THR A 349 7.60 0.21 -18.09
N SER A 350 7.66 0.32 -16.75
CA SER A 350 7.09 -0.70 -15.86
C SER A 350 5.60 -0.49 -15.59
N TYR A 351 5.13 0.77 -15.54
CA TYR A 351 3.73 1.05 -15.18
C TYR A 351 2.84 1.35 -16.38
N GLU A 352 3.37 1.94 -17.44
CA GLU A 352 2.60 2.22 -18.66
C GLU A 352 2.94 1.24 -19.80
N GLY A 353 3.93 0.35 -19.61
CA GLY A 353 4.19 -0.79 -20.47
C GLY A 353 4.84 -0.48 -21.81
N HIS A 354 5.54 0.67 -21.92
CA HIS A 354 6.22 1.08 -23.13
C HIS A 354 7.67 0.59 -23.17
N GLU A 355 8.18 0.33 -24.35
CA GLU A 355 9.60 0.06 -24.56
C GLU A 355 10.36 1.39 -24.67
N LEU A 356 11.36 1.62 -23.80
CA LEU A 356 12.18 2.82 -23.79
C LEU A 356 13.66 2.46 -24.02
N VAL A 357 14.26 3.12 -25.01
CA VAL A 357 15.67 2.95 -25.36
C VAL A 357 16.32 4.31 -25.47
N VAL A 358 17.48 4.48 -24.81
CA VAL A 358 18.32 5.66 -24.96
C VAL A 358 19.48 5.30 -25.88
N LYS A 359 19.60 5.96 -27.04
CA LYS A 359 20.68 5.74 -28.00
C LYS A 359 22.00 6.32 -27.47
N GLU A 360 23.14 5.87 -28.04
CA GLU A 360 24.47 6.38 -27.69
C GLU A 360 24.62 7.90 -27.85
N ASP A 361 23.94 8.49 -28.84
CA ASP A 361 23.90 9.93 -29.06
C ASP A 361 22.93 10.68 -28.11
N GLY A 362 22.25 9.95 -27.22
CA GLY A 362 21.35 10.49 -26.22
C GLY A 362 19.92 10.73 -26.66
N ARG A 363 19.55 10.31 -27.88
CA ARG A 363 18.17 10.37 -28.34
C ARG A 363 17.32 9.32 -27.63
N ILE A 364 16.13 9.70 -27.23
CA ILE A 364 15.16 8.83 -26.54
C ILE A 364 14.20 8.27 -27.59
N VAL A 365 14.02 6.96 -27.54
CA VAL A 365 13.12 6.19 -28.41
C VAL A 365 12.09 5.48 -27.53
N ILE A 366 10.81 5.71 -27.78
CA ILE A 366 9.71 5.02 -27.09
C ILE A 366 8.87 4.29 -28.15
N ASP A 367 8.67 2.98 -27.98
CA ASP A 367 7.95 2.07 -28.90
C ASP A 367 8.47 2.20 -30.35
N GLY A 368 9.78 2.27 -30.50
CA GLY A 368 10.46 2.40 -31.80
C GLY A 368 10.39 3.78 -32.43
N LYS A 369 9.75 4.79 -31.78
CA LYS A 369 9.66 6.17 -32.28
C LYS A 369 10.57 7.09 -31.49
N GLU A 370 11.38 7.90 -32.17
CA GLU A 370 12.18 8.95 -31.55
C GLU A 370 11.26 10.06 -31.03
N THR A 371 11.44 10.43 -29.77
CA THR A 371 10.62 11.45 -29.10
C THR A 371 11.44 12.22 -28.08
N SER A 372 11.08 13.50 -27.88
CA SER A 372 11.60 14.36 -26.81
C SER A 372 10.58 14.64 -25.74
N SER A 373 9.42 13.98 -25.77
CA SER A 373 8.35 14.23 -24.80
C SER A 373 7.55 12.97 -24.54
N TYR A 374 6.85 12.95 -23.40
CA TYR A 374 5.97 11.86 -23.00
C TYR A 374 4.69 12.39 -22.37
N THR A 375 3.55 11.78 -22.71
CA THR A 375 2.24 12.09 -22.13
C THR A 375 1.80 10.95 -21.23
N PHE A 376 1.59 11.23 -19.95
CA PHE A 376 1.23 10.20 -18.98
C PHE A 376 -0.20 9.67 -19.19
N GLY A 377 -0.35 8.35 -19.15
CA GLY A 377 -1.62 7.65 -19.33
C GLY A 377 -2.49 7.60 -18.07
N GLN A 378 -1.89 7.79 -16.87
CA GLN A 378 -2.57 7.72 -15.58
C GLN A 378 -2.06 8.76 -14.59
N ASP A 379 -2.79 8.92 -13.47
CA ASP A 379 -2.38 9.76 -12.35
C ASP A 379 -1.37 9.01 -11.46
N TYR A 380 -0.49 9.78 -10.81
CA TYR A 380 0.48 9.26 -9.87
C TYR A 380 0.35 9.93 -8.51
N TYR A 381 0.85 9.25 -7.49
CA TYR A 381 0.81 9.69 -6.10
C TYR A 381 2.17 9.54 -5.45
N PHE A 382 2.40 10.31 -4.38
CA PHE A 382 3.56 10.14 -3.53
C PHE A 382 3.11 9.75 -2.11
N MET A 383 3.57 8.59 -1.65
CA MET A 383 3.11 7.96 -0.43
C MET A 383 4.24 7.96 0.61
N MET A 384 3.94 8.46 1.81
CA MET A 384 4.91 8.44 2.91
C MET A 384 4.32 7.77 4.16
N GLY A 385 5.17 7.05 4.91
CA GLY A 385 4.79 6.53 6.21
C GLY A 385 4.73 7.64 7.26
N ASP A 386 3.83 7.51 8.22
CA ASP A 386 3.74 8.45 9.33
C ASP A 386 4.91 8.31 10.31
N ASN A 387 5.46 7.10 10.46
CA ASN A 387 6.74 6.89 11.14
C ASN A 387 7.90 7.13 10.15
N ARG A 388 8.24 8.41 9.95
CA ARG A 388 9.06 8.92 8.87
C ARG A 388 10.41 8.22 8.69
N HIS A 389 11.11 7.91 9.76
CA HIS A 389 12.43 7.28 9.69
C HIS A 389 12.39 5.75 9.78
N ASN A 390 11.21 5.16 10.07
CA ASN A 390 10.99 3.72 10.06
C ASN A 390 9.96 3.32 9.01
N SER A 391 10.08 3.91 7.81
CA SER A 391 9.18 3.66 6.70
C SER A 391 9.95 3.51 5.40
N LEU A 392 9.81 2.37 4.76
CA LEU A 392 10.11 2.20 3.34
C LEU A 392 8.90 2.72 2.57
N ASP A 393 9.07 3.81 1.78
CA ASP A 393 8.00 4.53 1.11
C ASP A 393 8.47 5.21 -0.19
N SER A 394 7.68 6.12 -0.77
CA SER A 394 7.97 6.74 -2.07
C SER A 394 9.30 7.48 -2.13
N ARG A 395 9.88 7.86 -1.02
CA ARG A 395 11.25 8.41 -0.99
C ARG A 395 12.29 7.40 -1.47
N TYR A 396 11.97 6.11 -1.39
CA TYR A 396 12.85 5.00 -1.77
C TYR A 396 12.50 4.38 -3.11
N TRP A 397 11.20 4.24 -3.46
CA TRP A 397 10.79 3.60 -4.72
C TRP A 397 10.18 4.55 -5.75
N GLY A 398 9.91 5.83 -5.38
CA GLY A 398 9.31 6.81 -6.27
C GLY A 398 7.78 6.79 -6.23
N PHE A 399 7.17 7.00 -7.38
CA PHE A 399 5.74 7.21 -7.52
C PHE A 399 4.92 5.92 -7.33
N VAL A 400 3.67 6.10 -6.90
CA VAL A 400 2.64 5.06 -6.87
C VAL A 400 1.60 5.38 -7.94
N PRO A 401 1.43 4.52 -8.96
CA PRO A 401 0.46 4.77 -10.01
C PRO A 401 -0.98 4.51 -9.55
N GLU A 402 -1.94 5.13 -10.23
CA GLU A 402 -3.36 5.06 -9.89
C GLU A 402 -3.90 3.63 -9.92
N ASP A 403 -3.47 2.82 -10.87
CA ASP A 403 -3.89 1.43 -11.02
C ASP A 403 -3.47 0.52 -9.84
N HIS A 404 -2.41 0.89 -9.10
CA HIS A 404 -1.98 0.18 -7.88
C HIS A 404 -2.87 0.46 -6.67
N VAL A 405 -3.62 1.56 -6.64
CA VAL A 405 -4.49 1.92 -5.51
C VAL A 405 -5.57 0.86 -5.31
N VAL A 406 -5.69 0.33 -4.07
CA VAL A 406 -6.67 -0.69 -3.68
C VAL A 406 -7.88 -0.07 -2.98
N GLY A 407 -7.66 0.80 -2.00
CA GLY A 407 -8.77 1.41 -1.26
C GLY A 407 -8.32 2.23 -0.05
N LYS A 408 -9.31 2.72 0.70
CA LYS A 408 -9.12 3.55 1.89
C LYS A 408 -9.42 2.77 3.17
N PRO A 409 -8.50 2.69 4.15
CA PRO A 409 -8.81 2.18 5.49
C PRO A 409 -9.98 2.96 6.08
N SER A 410 -10.98 2.27 6.60
CA SER A 410 -12.21 2.90 7.09
C SER A 410 -12.47 2.62 8.57
N ILE A 411 -12.26 1.37 9.01
CA ILE A 411 -12.56 0.94 10.38
C ILE A 411 -11.47 -0.01 10.86
N ILE A 412 -10.99 0.21 12.09
CA ILE A 412 -10.19 -0.77 12.83
C ILE A 412 -11.19 -1.64 13.59
N TRP A 413 -11.37 -2.90 13.16
CA TRP A 413 -12.34 -3.80 13.80
C TRP A 413 -11.75 -4.61 14.95
N LEU A 414 -10.42 -4.77 14.99
CA LEU A 414 -9.66 -5.41 16.07
C LEU A 414 -8.25 -4.81 16.11
N SER A 415 -7.67 -4.67 17.30
CA SER A 415 -6.28 -4.27 17.47
C SER A 415 -5.61 -5.14 18.51
N THR A 416 -4.49 -5.76 18.16
CA THR A 416 -3.76 -6.68 19.03
C THR A 416 -2.31 -6.25 19.20
N ASP A 417 -1.77 -6.47 20.37
CA ASP A 417 -0.38 -6.19 20.74
C ASP A 417 0.35 -7.53 20.93
N ALA A 418 1.25 -7.86 20.02
CA ALA A 418 1.98 -9.13 20.06
C ALA A 418 2.94 -9.25 21.25
N SER A 419 3.32 -8.15 21.88
CA SER A 419 4.19 -8.14 23.06
C SER A 419 3.48 -8.57 24.36
N LYS A 420 2.15 -8.59 24.35
CA LYS A 420 1.30 -8.88 25.52
C LYS A 420 0.53 -10.19 25.37
N LYS A 421 0.20 -10.82 26.50
CA LYS A 421 -0.63 -12.03 26.53
C LYS A 421 -2.12 -11.70 26.67
N PHE A 422 -2.96 -12.56 26.10
CA PHE A 422 -4.43 -12.48 26.28
C PHE A 422 -4.82 -12.44 27.77
N PRO A 423 -5.80 -11.59 28.15
CA PRO A 423 -6.58 -10.65 27.36
C PRO A 423 -5.95 -9.24 27.23
N LYS A 424 -4.78 -9.01 27.84
CA LYS A 424 -4.10 -7.68 27.85
C LYS A 424 -3.52 -7.29 26.47
N ASN A 425 -3.41 -8.24 25.57
CA ASN A 425 -2.97 -8.01 24.18
C ASN A 425 -4.02 -7.31 23.32
N ILE A 426 -5.28 -7.19 23.77
CA ILE A 426 -6.31 -6.50 23.00
C ILE A 426 -6.33 -5.01 23.39
N ARG A 427 -6.17 -4.15 22.36
CA ARG A 427 -6.28 -2.70 22.51
C ARG A 427 -7.75 -2.28 22.37
N TRP A 428 -8.55 -2.50 23.42
CA TRP A 428 -10.00 -2.29 23.43
C TRP A 428 -10.44 -0.90 22.97
N ARG A 429 -9.65 0.16 23.25
CA ARG A 429 -9.93 1.54 22.81
C ARG A 429 -9.88 1.72 21.30
N ARG A 430 -9.31 0.75 20.57
CA ARG A 430 -9.22 0.77 19.11
C ARG A 430 -10.26 -0.13 18.43
N PHE A 431 -11.08 -0.82 19.21
CA PHE A 431 -12.10 -1.71 18.69
C PHE A 431 -13.24 -0.89 18.03
N PHE A 432 -13.57 -1.21 16.78
CA PHE A 432 -14.48 -0.47 15.91
C PHE A 432 -14.19 1.05 15.79
N LYS A 433 -12.91 1.43 15.92
CA LYS A 433 -12.51 2.82 15.73
C LYS A 433 -12.56 3.17 14.23
N ILE A 434 -13.27 4.27 13.91
CA ILE A 434 -13.23 4.84 12.56
C ILE A 434 -11.85 5.42 12.31
N VAL A 435 -11.30 5.15 11.14
CA VAL A 435 -10.01 5.69 10.69
C VAL A 435 -10.29 7.07 10.09
N CYS A 436 -9.84 8.11 10.80
CA CYS A 436 -9.87 9.49 10.34
C CYS A 436 -8.45 9.92 9.94
N ASN A 437 -8.37 10.83 8.96
CA ASN A 437 -7.09 11.39 8.49
C ASN A 437 -6.49 12.31 9.52
#